data_9c4a5a1a73c52504c688364327d8665a
#
_entry.id   9c4a5a1a73c52504c688364327d8665a
#
_cell.length_a   1.000
_cell.length_b   1.000
_cell.length_c   1.000
_cell.angle_alpha   90.00
_cell.angle_beta   90.00
_cell.angle_gamma   90.00
#
_symmetry.space_group_name_H-M   'P 1'
#
loop_
_entity.id
_entity.type
_entity.pdbx_description
1 polymer ?
#
loop_
_entity_poly.entity_id
_entity_poly.type
_entity_poly.pdbx_seq_one_letter_code
_entity_poly.pdbx_strand_id
1 'polypeptide(L)'
;MYILFEGIDGAGKSTQIARLAAAFPQAIVTKEPGGTKLGENLREILLKENDLDKRAEILLFLADRAEHFSKIIKPNLDKMILSDRGFVSGMAYALAGGNFSFEELLNLNKFALQGNFPQKIVFFKADESTLRSRLNSRAQMDGIEARGFGYLLRVQDAMEEILQKLGVRYVMIDAAWDEEKITNLIKEFIND
;
A
#
# COMPACT_ATOMS: atom_id res chain seq x y z
N MET A 1 -14.02 10.44 0.23
CA MET A 1 -12.62 10.60 -0.28
C MET A 1 -11.83 9.34 0.04
N TYR A 2 -11.26 8.68 -0.96
CA TYR A 2 -10.45 7.48 -0.80
C TYR A 2 -8.96 7.85 -0.85
N ILE A 3 -8.25 7.63 0.25
CA ILE A 3 -6.83 7.97 0.45
C ILE A 3 -6.04 6.69 0.66
N LEU A 4 -4.99 6.52 -0.12
CA LEU A 4 -4.13 5.35 -0.09
C LEU A 4 -2.79 5.69 0.56
N PHE A 5 -2.35 4.87 1.51
CA PHE A 5 -1.05 4.97 2.17
C PHE A 5 -0.12 3.91 1.61
N GLU A 6 0.91 4.32 0.91
CA GLU A 6 1.86 3.44 0.22
C GLU A 6 3.27 3.61 0.74
N GLY A 7 4.06 2.57 0.61
CA GLY A 7 5.45 2.51 1.06
C GLY A 7 5.79 1.10 1.55
N ILE A 8 7.06 0.78 1.61
CA ILE A 8 7.55 -0.52 2.07
C ILE A 8 7.32 -0.73 3.58
N ASP A 9 7.55 -1.95 4.07
CA ASP A 9 7.39 -2.25 5.48
C ASP A 9 8.41 -1.47 6.33
N GLY A 10 8.00 -1.05 7.52
CA GLY A 10 8.81 -0.18 8.37
C GLY A 10 8.79 1.32 8.05
N ALA A 11 8.20 1.75 6.92
CA ALA A 11 8.18 3.17 6.54
C ALA A 11 7.28 4.08 7.44
N GLY A 12 6.44 3.52 8.33
CA GLY A 12 5.67 4.32 9.29
C GLY A 12 4.20 4.56 8.93
N LYS A 13 3.67 3.92 7.88
CA LYS A 13 2.27 4.05 7.43
C LYS A 13 1.25 3.85 8.54
N SER A 14 1.30 2.71 9.24
CA SER A 14 0.31 2.33 10.25
C SER A 14 0.26 3.30 11.42
N THR A 15 1.39 3.87 11.83
CA THR A 15 1.46 4.93 12.86
C THR A 15 0.67 6.16 12.41
N GLN A 16 0.89 6.62 11.18
CA GLN A 16 0.21 7.81 10.67
C GLN A 16 -1.28 7.56 10.42
N ILE A 17 -1.65 6.39 9.93
CA ILE A 17 -3.06 5.99 9.79
C ILE A 17 -3.78 6.02 11.15
N ALA A 18 -3.16 5.49 12.21
CA ALA A 18 -3.74 5.53 13.55
C ALA A 18 -3.91 6.96 14.08
N ARG A 19 -2.91 7.84 13.88
CA ARG A 19 -3.00 9.27 14.27
C ARG A 19 -4.09 10.01 13.49
N LEU A 20 -4.23 9.73 12.20
CA LEU A 20 -5.29 10.30 11.37
C LEU A 20 -6.67 9.78 11.73
N ALA A 21 -6.80 8.48 12.01
CA ALA A 21 -8.05 7.90 12.49
C ALA A 21 -8.53 8.54 13.82
N ALA A 22 -7.60 8.84 14.72
CA ALA A 22 -7.91 9.58 15.94
C ALA A 22 -8.36 11.04 15.65
N ALA A 23 -7.77 11.69 14.64
CA ALA A 23 -8.14 13.04 14.23
C ALA A 23 -9.44 13.11 13.40
N PHE A 24 -9.77 12.03 12.69
CA PHE A 24 -10.97 11.88 11.87
C PHE A 24 -11.78 10.65 12.29
N PRO A 25 -12.53 10.68 13.42
CA PRO A 25 -13.19 9.51 13.99
C PRO A 25 -14.25 8.86 13.09
N GLN A 26 -14.72 9.55 12.06
CA GLN A 26 -15.67 9.03 11.07
C GLN A 26 -14.99 8.37 9.87
N ALA A 27 -13.64 8.41 9.79
CA ALA A 27 -12.91 7.79 8.72
C ALA A 27 -12.95 6.26 8.83
N ILE A 28 -13.11 5.60 7.69
CA ILE A 28 -13.01 4.15 7.60
C ILE A 28 -11.54 3.79 7.43
N VAL A 29 -11.01 3.03 8.36
CA VAL A 29 -9.65 2.48 8.27
C VAL A 29 -9.71 1.07 7.72
N THR A 30 -8.94 0.80 6.68
CA THR A 30 -8.89 -0.51 6.02
C THR A 30 -7.48 -0.82 5.52
N LYS A 31 -7.28 -1.98 4.91
CA LYS A 31 -5.96 -2.41 4.41
C LYS A 31 -6.07 -3.39 3.26
N GLU A 32 -5.02 -3.51 2.46
CA GLU A 32 -4.82 -4.56 1.45
C GLU A 32 -3.45 -5.24 1.60
N PRO A 33 -3.38 -6.57 1.51
CA PRO A 33 -4.50 -7.50 1.51
C PRO A 33 -5.09 -7.70 2.90
N GLY A 34 -6.35 -8.16 2.96
CA GLY A 34 -6.98 -8.59 4.21
C GLY A 34 -7.97 -7.60 4.81
N GLY A 35 -8.58 -6.74 4.01
CA GLY A 35 -9.63 -5.82 4.44
C GLY A 35 -11.04 -6.44 4.52
N THR A 36 -11.20 -7.68 4.08
CA THR A 36 -12.46 -8.44 4.09
C THR A 36 -12.24 -9.85 4.60
N LYS A 37 -13.31 -10.61 4.88
CA LYS A 37 -13.18 -12.01 5.31
C LYS A 37 -12.49 -12.89 4.27
N LEU A 38 -12.82 -12.70 2.98
CA LEU A 38 -12.09 -13.36 1.90
C LEU A 38 -10.64 -12.90 1.85
N GLY A 39 -10.43 -11.59 1.98
CA GLY A 39 -9.10 -11.00 2.00
C GLY A 39 -8.19 -11.52 3.11
N GLU A 40 -8.73 -11.76 4.31
CA GLU A 40 -7.97 -12.39 5.41
C GLU A 40 -7.43 -13.77 5.00
N ASN A 41 -8.26 -14.61 4.37
CA ASN A 41 -7.86 -15.92 3.89
C ASN A 41 -6.80 -15.82 2.77
N LEU A 42 -7.00 -14.90 1.82
CA LEU A 42 -6.04 -14.65 0.75
C LEU A 42 -4.70 -14.13 1.27
N ARG A 43 -4.74 -13.23 2.27
CA ARG A 43 -3.54 -12.74 2.95
C ARG A 43 -2.76 -13.87 3.62
N GLU A 44 -3.45 -14.79 4.26
CA GLU A 44 -2.81 -15.95 4.88
C GLU A 44 -2.04 -16.79 3.86
N ILE A 45 -2.63 -17.07 2.70
CA ILE A 45 -1.98 -17.77 1.60
C ILE A 45 -0.77 -16.97 1.10
N LEU A 46 -0.97 -15.69 0.78
CA LEU A 46 0.05 -14.82 0.21
C LEU A 46 1.29 -14.64 1.11
N LEU A 47 1.12 -14.69 2.44
CA LEU A 47 2.22 -14.48 3.39
C LEU A 47 2.90 -15.78 3.84
N LYS A 48 2.20 -16.94 3.73
CA LYS A 48 2.72 -18.23 4.18
C LYS A 48 3.33 -19.06 3.05
N GLU A 49 2.76 -18.99 1.86
CA GLU A 49 3.23 -19.76 0.71
C GLU A 49 4.43 -19.07 0.05
N ASN A 50 5.58 -19.73 0.08
CA ASN A 50 6.83 -19.16 -0.45
C ASN A 50 7.12 -19.51 -1.92
N ASP A 51 6.34 -20.43 -2.51
CA ASP A 51 6.57 -20.98 -3.85
C ASP A 51 5.38 -20.79 -4.80
N LEU A 52 4.66 -19.69 -4.64
CA LEU A 52 3.58 -19.32 -5.56
C LEU A 52 4.14 -18.91 -6.92
N ASP A 53 3.55 -19.41 -8.00
CA ASP A 53 3.76 -18.84 -9.33
C ASP A 53 3.43 -17.35 -9.32
N LYS A 54 4.24 -16.54 -10.00
CA LYS A 54 4.09 -15.07 -9.95
C LYS A 54 2.76 -14.55 -10.50
N ARG A 55 2.17 -15.25 -11.48
CA ARG A 55 0.84 -14.92 -11.98
C ARG A 55 -0.23 -15.27 -10.95
N ALA A 56 -0.10 -16.42 -10.27
CA ALA A 56 -1.00 -16.81 -9.20
C ALA A 56 -0.95 -15.80 -8.04
N GLU A 57 0.25 -15.36 -7.63
CA GLU A 57 0.44 -14.32 -6.60
C GLU A 57 -0.31 -13.03 -6.98
N ILE A 58 -0.15 -12.54 -8.20
CA ILE A 58 -0.83 -11.34 -8.69
C ILE A 58 -2.35 -11.54 -8.71
N LEU A 59 -2.85 -12.66 -9.20
CA LEU A 59 -4.29 -12.95 -9.27
C LEU A 59 -4.92 -13.00 -7.88
N LEU A 60 -4.22 -13.51 -6.87
CA LEU A 60 -4.68 -13.50 -5.48
C LEU A 60 -4.76 -12.07 -4.91
N PHE A 61 -3.76 -11.22 -5.17
CA PHE A 61 -3.82 -9.80 -4.80
C PHE A 61 -4.96 -9.06 -5.51
N LEU A 62 -5.21 -9.37 -6.77
CA LEU A 62 -6.31 -8.77 -7.53
C LEU A 62 -7.68 -9.26 -7.03
N ALA A 63 -7.81 -10.53 -6.65
CA ALA A 63 -9.03 -11.07 -6.05
C ALA A 63 -9.35 -10.39 -4.70
N ASP A 64 -8.33 -10.23 -3.82
CA ASP A 64 -8.47 -9.44 -2.59
C ASP A 64 -8.94 -8.02 -2.90
N ARG A 65 -8.28 -7.33 -3.83
CA ARG A 65 -8.59 -5.94 -4.21
C ARG A 65 -10.00 -5.79 -4.77
N ALA A 66 -10.44 -6.70 -5.63
CA ALA A 66 -11.78 -6.66 -6.21
C ALA A 66 -12.87 -6.83 -5.13
N GLU A 67 -12.67 -7.76 -4.20
CA GLU A 67 -13.58 -7.98 -3.07
C GLU A 67 -13.56 -6.79 -2.11
N HIS A 68 -12.36 -6.30 -1.76
CA HIS A 68 -12.17 -5.13 -0.89
C HIS A 68 -12.83 -3.87 -1.49
N PHE A 69 -12.61 -3.62 -2.78
CA PHE A 69 -13.27 -2.50 -3.45
C PHE A 69 -14.80 -2.64 -3.38
N SER A 70 -15.33 -3.79 -3.72
CA SER A 70 -16.79 -4.02 -3.77
C SER A 70 -17.46 -3.93 -2.39
N LYS A 71 -16.82 -4.45 -1.34
CA LYS A 71 -17.42 -4.57 0.00
C LYS A 71 -17.12 -3.41 0.93
N ILE A 72 -15.96 -2.77 0.78
CA ILE A 72 -15.49 -1.74 1.71
C ILE A 72 -15.40 -0.37 1.03
N ILE A 73 -14.74 -0.25 -0.11
CA ILE A 73 -14.48 1.05 -0.72
C ILE A 73 -15.74 1.62 -1.36
N LYS A 74 -16.33 0.88 -2.30
CA LYS A 74 -17.47 1.34 -3.11
C LYS A 74 -18.68 1.80 -2.29
N PRO A 75 -19.10 1.07 -1.23
CA PRO A 75 -20.24 1.51 -0.40
C PRO A 75 -19.97 2.75 0.45
N ASN A 76 -18.72 3.20 0.55
CA ASN A 76 -18.29 4.27 1.44
C ASN A 76 -17.53 5.41 0.72
N LEU A 77 -17.71 5.54 -0.59
CA LEU A 77 -17.05 6.61 -1.38
C LEU A 77 -17.47 8.03 -0.98
N ASP A 78 -18.60 8.17 -0.29
CA ASP A 78 -19.09 9.41 0.33
C ASP A 78 -18.34 9.79 1.61
N LYS A 79 -17.61 8.84 2.22
CA LYS A 79 -16.84 9.01 3.46
C LYS A 79 -15.33 9.16 3.19
N MET A 80 -14.59 9.50 4.25
CA MET A 80 -13.13 9.40 4.23
C MET A 80 -12.73 7.94 4.46
N ILE A 81 -11.90 7.40 3.57
CA ILE A 81 -11.36 6.05 3.65
C ILE A 81 -9.84 6.16 3.69
N LEU A 82 -9.21 5.58 4.70
CA LEU A 82 -7.76 5.48 4.89
C LEU A 82 -7.36 4.02 4.69
N SER A 83 -6.72 3.70 3.57
CA SER A 83 -6.30 2.33 3.24
C SER A 83 -4.79 2.16 3.42
N ASP A 84 -4.38 1.22 4.26
CA ASP A 84 -2.98 0.78 4.36
C ASP A 84 -2.68 -0.16 3.20
N ARG A 85 -1.92 0.31 2.22
CA ARG A 85 -1.60 -0.31 0.94
C ARG A 85 -2.79 -0.45 -0.01
N GLY A 86 -2.46 -0.74 -1.25
CA GLY A 86 -3.39 -1.04 -2.33
C GLY A 86 -2.68 -1.35 -3.64
N PHE A 87 -3.19 -0.81 -4.73
CA PHE A 87 -2.76 -1.17 -6.07
C PHE A 87 -1.30 -0.79 -6.40
N VAL A 88 -0.76 0.30 -5.85
CA VAL A 88 0.63 0.72 -6.09
C VAL A 88 1.59 -0.30 -5.50
N SER A 89 1.36 -0.74 -4.25
CA SER A 89 2.11 -1.85 -3.65
C SER A 89 2.04 -3.10 -4.51
N GLY A 90 0.84 -3.55 -4.90
CA GLY A 90 0.67 -4.75 -5.72
C GLY A 90 1.42 -4.69 -7.05
N MET A 91 1.35 -3.56 -7.75
CA MET A 91 2.10 -3.35 -8.99
C MET A 91 3.61 -3.33 -8.76
N ALA A 92 4.08 -2.61 -7.73
CA ALA A 92 5.51 -2.46 -7.44
C ALA A 92 6.19 -3.79 -7.10
N TYR A 93 5.56 -4.61 -6.27
CA TYR A 93 6.06 -5.95 -5.94
C TYR A 93 6.12 -6.85 -7.18
N ALA A 94 5.12 -6.78 -8.07
CA ALA A 94 5.10 -7.53 -9.31
C ALA A 94 6.20 -7.07 -10.28
N LEU A 95 6.39 -5.76 -10.46
CA LEU A 95 7.43 -5.19 -11.31
C LEU A 95 8.84 -5.51 -10.79
N ALA A 96 9.07 -5.38 -9.48
CA ALA A 96 10.36 -5.70 -8.86
C ALA A 96 10.71 -7.20 -8.95
N GLY A 97 9.70 -8.07 -9.05
CA GLY A 97 9.87 -9.50 -9.28
C GLY A 97 10.19 -9.87 -10.74
N GLY A 98 10.02 -8.95 -11.70
CA GLY A 98 10.25 -9.14 -13.13
C GLY A 98 9.11 -9.89 -13.84
N ASN A 99 9.05 -9.78 -15.17
CA ASN A 99 8.15 -10.51 -16.08
C ASN A 99 6.76 -9.90 -16.34
N PHE A 100 6.47 -8.69 -15.86
CA PHE A 100 5.19 -8.01 -16.14
C PHE A 100 5.43 -6.60 -16.65
N SER A 101 4.60 -6.13 -17.56
CA SER A 101 4.63 -4.74 -17.98
C SER A 101 3.76 -3.87 -17.09
N PHE A 102 4.06 -2.58 -17.06
CA PHE A 102 3.27 -1.59 -16.34
C PHE A 102 1.81 -1.58 -16.82
N GLU A 103 1.60 -1.63 -18.15
CA GLU A 103 0.28 -1.58 -18.78
C GLU A 103 -0.57 -2.81 -18.43
N GLU A 104 0.02 -4.02 -18.44
CA GLU A 104 -0.70 -5.24 -18.02
C GLU A 104 -1.18 -5.11 -16.59
N LEU A 105 -0.29 -4.74 -15.67
CA LEU A 105 -0.64 -4.59 -14.26
C LEU A 105 -1.66 -3.47 -14.03
N LEU A 106 -1.53 -2.34 -14.72
CA LEU A 106 -2.49 -1.25 -14.63
C LEU A 106 -3.88 -1.66 -15.11
N ASN A 107 -3.98 -2.37 -16.22
CA ASN A 107 -5.25 -2.84 -16.77
C ASN A 107 -5.94 -3.84 -15.83
N LEU A 108 -5.19 -4.79 -15.23
CA LEU A 108 -5.72 -5.71 -14.23
C LEU A 108 -6.22 -4.97 -12.99
N ASN A 109 -5.48 -3.97 -12.51
CA ASN A 109 -5.89 -3.14 -11.38
C ASN A 109 -7.12 -2.27 -11.71
N LYS A 110 -7.19 -1.71 -12.92
CA LYS A 110 -8.37 -1.00 -13.40
C LYS A 110 -9.61 -1.89 -13.41
N PHE A 111 -9.47 -3.15 -13.82
CA PHE A 111 -10.55 -4.12 -13.76
C PHE A 111 -10.99 -4.37 -12.31
N ALA A 112 -10.05 -4.68 -11.39
CA ALA A 112 -10.36 -4.98 -10.00
C ALA A 112 -11.02 -3.79 -9.26
N LEU A 113 -10.57 -2.57 -9.53
CA LEU A 113 -11.09 -1.33 -8.96
C LEU A 113 -12.31 -0.76 -9.71
N GLN A 114 -12.80 -1.42 -10.75
CA GLN A 114 -13.88 -0.91 -11.60
C GLN A 114 -13.62 0.52 -12.11
N GLY A 115 -12.35 0.85 -12.36
CA GLY A 115 -11.90 2.18 -12.79
C GLY A 115 -11.81 3.24 -11.68
N ASN A 116 -12.12 2.92 -10.43
CA ASN A 116 -12.13 3.87 -9.31
C ASN A 116 -10.82 3.85 -8.53
N PHE A 117 -9.86 4.62 -8.98
CA PHE A 117 -8.60 4.81 -8.28
C PHE A 117 -8.74 5.76 -7.08
N PRO A 118 -7.82 5.70 -6.08
CA PRO A 118 -7.81 6.65 -4.97
C PRO A 118 -7.63 8.08 -5.46
N GLN A 119 -8.27 9.04 -4.78
CA GLN A 119 -8.15 10.45 -5.10
C GLN A 119 -6.82 11.04 -4.63
N LYS A 120 -6.25 10.49 -3.55
CA LYS A 120 -4.99 10.96 -2.97
C LYS A 120 -4.15 9.77 -2.53
N ILE A 121 -2.84 9.90 -2.68
CA ILE A 121 -1.88 8.89 -2.23
C ILE A 121 -0.84 9.55 -1.33
N VAL A 122 -0.60 8.95 -0.18
CA VAL A 122 0.48 9.31 0.74
C VAL A 122 1.57 8.26 0.59
N PHE A 123 2.68 8.63 -0.02
CA PHE A 123 3.80 7.73 -0.28
C PHE A 123 4.92 7.96 0.72
N PHE A 124 5.24 6.93 1.51
CA PHE A 124 6.32 6.94 2.48
C PHE A 124 7.59 6.39 1.85
N LYS A 125 8.62 7.23 1.78
CA LYS A 125 9.95 6.87 1.31
C LYS A 125 10.91 6.77 2.49
N ALA A 126 11.64 5.67 2.59
CA ALA A 126 12.62 5.45 3.63
C ALA A 126 13.97 5.11 3.00
N ASP A 127 15.05 5.62 3.58
CA ASP A 127 16.40 5.17 3.23
C ASP A 127 16.74 3.83 3.92
N GLU A 128 17.82 3.21 3.49
CA GLU A 128 18.26 1.91 4.02
C GLU A 128 18.55 1.98 5.52
N SER A 129 19.11 3.10 6.01
CA SER A 129 19.49 3.27 7.42
C SER A 129 18.26 3.31 8.32
N THR A 130 17.24 4.06 7.91
CA THR A 130 15.94 4.15 8.58
C THR A 130 15.23 2.79 8.61
N LEU A 131 15.25 2.06 7.49
CA LEU A 131 14.65 0.73 7.41
C LEU A 131 15.36 -0.27 8.32
N ARG A 132 16.69 -0.32 8.28
CA ARG A 132 17.48 -1.22 9.15
C ARG A 132 17.19 -0.95 10.62
N SER A 133 17.17 0.33 11.03
CA SER A 133 16.86 0.71 12.41
C SER A 133 15.47 0.23 12.86
N ARG A 134 14.46 0.37 12.00
CA ARG A 134 13.07 0.05 12.34
C ARG A 134 12.72 -1.43 12.23
N LEU A 135 13.29 -2.14 11.25
CA LEU A 135 13.01 -3.57 11.05
C LEU A 135 13.80 -4.44 12.04
N ASN A 136 15.04 -4.06 12.40
CA ASN A 136 15.81 -4.77 13.42
C ASN A 136 15.16 -4.74 14.82
N SER A 137 14.23 -3.81 15.07
CA SER A 137 13.47 -3.74 16.33
C SER A 137 12.23 -4.66 16.34
N ARG A 138 11.90 -5.33 15.23
CA ARG A 138 10.75 -6.24 15.14
C ARG A 138 11.17 -7.69 15.41
N ALA A 139 10.33 -8.42 16.13
CA ALA A 139 10.61 -9.80 16.54
C ALA A 139 10.44 -10.84 15.41
N GLN A 140 9.75 -10.52 14.33
CA GLN A 140 9.50 -11.42 13.20
C GLN A 140 9.47 -10.66 11.87
N MET A 141 10.16 -11.21 10.86
CA MET A 141 10.05 -10.81 9.45
C MET A 141 9.02 -11.71 8.75
N ASP A 142 8.19 -11.15 7.88
CA ASP A 142 7.35 -11.94 6.99
C ASP A 142 8.13 -12.48 5.77
N GLY A 143 7.49 -13.36 4.98
CA GLY A 143 8.14 -13.98 3.82
C GLY A 143 8.57 -12.97 2.73
N ILE A 144 7.98 -11.77 2.71
CA ILE A 144 8.33 -10.69 1.78
C ILE A 144 9.53 -9.90 2.32
N GLU A 145 9.54 -9.58 3.62
CA GLU A 145 10.67 -8.93 4.30
C GLU A 145 11.93 -9.81 4.26
N ALA A 146 11.77 -11.14 4.27
CA ALA A 146 12.87 -12.11 4.14
C ALA A 146 13.64 -12.02 2.81
N ARG A 147 13.08 -11.36 1.77
CA ARG A 147 13.76 -11.12 0.47
C ARG A 147 14.89 -10.09 0.58
N GLY A 148 15.05 -9.42 1.71
CA GLY A 148 16.14 -8.51 2.06
C GLY A 148 15.97 -7.07 1.66
N PHE A 149 16.75 -6.17 2.29
CA PHE A 149 16.66 -4.72 2.13
C PHE A 149 16.78 -4.24 0.68
N GLY A 150 17.71 -4.82 -0.08
CA GLY A 150 17.90 -4.43 -1.49
C GLY A 150 16.67 -4.71 -2.35
N TYR A 151 15.91 -5.76 -2.04
CA TYR A 151 14.64 -6.03 -2.72
C TYR A 151 13.57 -4.98 -2.33
N LEU A 152 13.44 -4.68 -1.04
CA LEU A 152 12.49 -3.68 -0.57
C LEU A 152 12.75 -2.29 -1.16
N LEU A 153 14.03 -1.90 -1.29
CA LEU A 153 14.39 -0.63 -1.92
C LEU A 153 14.01 -0.62 -3.41
N ARG A 154 14.25 -1.71 -4.16
CA ARG A 154 13.77 -1.80 -5.56
C ARG A 154 12.24 -1.71 -5.67
N VAL A 155 11.51 -2.30 -4.71
CA VAL A 155 10.05 -2.15 -4.66
C VAL A 155 9.65 -0.70 -4.41
N GLN A 156 10.35 -0.01 -3.52
CA GLN A 156 10.11 1.42 -3.25
C GLN A 156 10.37 2.29 -4.48
N ASP A 157 11.46 2.04 -5.20
CA ASP A 157 11.77 2.75 -6.46
C ASP A 157 10.68 2.49 -7.52
N ALA A 158 10.21 1.25 -7.63
CA ALA A 158 9.09 0.92 -8.51
C ALA A 158 7.78 1.62 -8.10
N MET A 159 7.49 1.78 -6.79
CA MET A 159 6.34 2.57 -6.33
C MET A 159 6.44 4.02 -6.80
N GLU A 160 7.60 4.64 -6.65
CA GLU A 160 7.83 6.02 -7.08
C GLU A 160 7.64 6.18 -8.60
N GLU A 161 8.21 5.28 -9.40
CA GLU A 161 8.01 5.28 -10.86
C GLU A 161 6.54 5.11 -11.26
N ILE A 162 5.79 4.24 -10.58
CA ILE A 162 4.36 4.05 -10.81
C ILE A 162 3.62 5.36 -10.56
N LEU A 163 3.87 6.02 -9.43
CA LEU A 163 3.20 7.27 -9.08
C LEU A 163 3.47 8.39 -10.09
N GLN A 164 4.71 8.51 -10.56
CA GLN A 164 5.09 9.47 -11.59
C GLN A 164 4.39 9.19 -12.94
N LYS A 165 4.33 7.92 -13.36
CA LYS A 165 3.67 7.51 -14.62
C LYS A 165 2.15 7.68 -14.59
N LEU A 166 1.53 7.47 -13.43
CA LEU A 166 0.08 7.57 -13.31
C LEU A 166 -0.44 9.00 -13.28
N GLY A 167 0.39 9.98 -12.91
CA GLY A 167 -0.04 11.37 -12.74
C GLY A 167 -1.13 11.56 -11.67
N VAL A 168 -1.29 10.60 -10.75
CA VAL A 168 -2.21 10.72 -9.62
C VAL A 168 -1.68 11.74 -8.60
N ARG A 169 -2.59 12.39 -7.88
CA ARG A 169 -2.21 13.32 -6.83
C ARG A 169 -1.60 12.58 -5.65
N TYR A 170 -0.33 12.82 -5.36
CA TYR A 170 0.36 12.21 -4.23
C TYR A 170 1.25 13.20 -3.48
N VAL A 171 1.51 12.89 -2.21
CA VAL A 171 2.54 13.53 -1.38
C VAL A 171 3.58 12.49 -1.00
N MET A 172 4.85 12.86 -1.15
CA MET A 172 5.98 12.04 -0.69
C MET A 172 6.37 12.45 0.73
N ILE A 173 6.43 11.48 1.62
CA ILE A 173 6.80 11.62 3.02
C ILE A 173 8.16 10.94 3.24
N ASP A 174 9.12 11.69 3.72
CA ASP A 174 10.36 11.11 4.22
C ASP A 174 10.09 10.43 5.57
N ALA A 175 10.30 9.12 5.62
CA ALA A 175 10.06 8.31 6.81
C ALA A 175 10.96 8.68 8.00
N ALA A 176 12.05 9.41 7.77
CA ALA A 176 12.96 9.88 8.82
C ALA A 176 12.44 11.13 9.55
N TRP A 177 11.42 11.82 9.01
CA TRP A 177 10.87 13.00 9.66
C TRP A 177 10.13 12.67 10.96
N ASP A 178 10.00 13.70 11.81
CA ASP A 178 9.21 13.62 13.03
C ASP A 178 7.75 13.27 12.76
N GLU A 179 7.17 12.42 13.63
CA GLU A 179 5.81 11.89 13.44
C GLU A 179 4.74 12.99 13.40
N GLU A 180 4.88 14.04 14.20
CA GLU A 180 3.92 15.13 14.25
C GLU A 180 4.02 15.99 12.98
N LYS A 181 5.23 16.28 12.52
CA LYS A 181 5.47 16.94 11.23
C LYS A 181 4.82 16.17 10.09
N ILE A 182 5.00 14.86 10.04
CA ILE A 182 4.37 14.00 9.03
C ILE A 182 2.85 14.08 9.12
N THR A 183 2.29 13.98 10.34
CA THR A 183 0.84 14.05 10.54
C THR A 183 0.26 15.37 10.02
N ASN A 184 0.92 16.49 10.29
CA ASN A 184 0.45 17.81 9.86
C ASN A 184 0.51 17.96 8.33
N LEU A 185 1.61 17.55 7.71
CA LEU A 185 1.73 17.52 6.25
C LEU A 185 0.63 16.69 5.57
N ILE A 186 0.34 15.51 6.12
CA ILE A 186 -0.72 14.65 5.57
C ILE A 186 -2.08 15.33 5.74
N LYS A 187 -2.36 15.97 6.89
CA LYS A 187 -3.62 16.71 7.10
C LYS A 187 -3.78 17.87 6.13
N GLU A 188 -2.72 18.64 5.90
CA GLU A 188 -2.71 19.71 4.89
C GLU A 188 -3.03 19.13 3.50
N PHE A 189 -2.32 18.09 3.10
CA PHE A 189 -2.54 17.42 1.81
C PHE A 189 -3.96 16.84 1.67
N ILE A 190 -4.57 16.34 2.75
CA ILE A 190 -5.94 15.81 2.72
C ILE A 190 -6.96 16.93 2.53
N ASN A 191 -6.75 18.09 3.15
CA ASN A 191 -7.70 19.21 3.13
C ASN A 191 -7.60 20.09 1.87
N ASP A 192 -6.53 19.97 1.12
CA ASP A 192 -6.26 20.62 -0.16
C ASP A 192 -7.08 19.99 -1.31
#